data_fa8fd2504ec99264735e36a5cdcd7b43
#
_entry.id   fa8fd2504ec99264735e36a5cdcd7b43
#
_cell.length_a   1.000
_cell.length_b   1.000
_cell.length_c   1.000
_cell.angle_alpha   90.00
_cell.angle_beta   90.00
_cell.angle_gamma   90.00
#
_symmetry.space_group_name_H-M   'P 1'
#
loop_
_entity.id
_entity.type
_entity.pdbx_description
1 polymer ?
#
loop_
_entity_poly.entity_id
_entity_poly.type
_entity_poly.pdbx_seq_one_letter_code
_entity_poly.pdbx_strand_id
1 'polypeptide(L)'
;MKLSPFTPLNFASPNASDGLQSRYVQVFAPTDQIMIQVVAATADSAPTATLYNAATNTAIGTITWNTWAINTDTKVFFHVYSGLSDGFYKLTIADKTSDVFRVTSDTSLLERTTLLQYRNTDNKQRDDVAFVIDSVPYFFDFRVPGGFKDSGWQFGVDNEQFTTQYQDVVELYASYYTEKQFTMGNSIGVPVWFGEMLNRLLTCNYVYVNGERYVRSSSSVPELETLIEGLDSFVFTQTLRKITRLDPEQEALNQVAIRRVDSTYDRVDDTENSNVIILEL
;
A
#
# COMPACT_ATOMS: atom_id res chain seq x y z
N MET A 1 -17.04 -15.54 -2.85
CA MET A 1 -15.64 -15.13 -2.72
C MET A 1 -15.41 -13.77 -3.37
N LYS A 2 -14.69 -12.86 -2.72
CA LYS A 2 -14.38 -11.52 -3.21
C LYS A 2 -12.90 -11.23 -2.96
N LEU A 3 -12.17 -10.86 -3.99
CA LEU A 3 -10.80 -10.38 -3.84
C LEU A 3 -10.82 -9.04 -3.09
N SER A 4 -9.94 -8.88 -2.11
CA SER A 4 -9.85 -7.64 -1.35
C SER A 4 -9.45 -6.47 -2.26
N PRO A 5 -10.16 -5.34 -2.19
CA PRO A 5 -9.81 -4.16 -2.98
C PRO A 5 -8.51 -3.49 -2.53
N PHE A 6 -7.95 -3.91 -1.39
CA PHE A 6 -6.65 -3.45 -0.88
C PHE A 6 -5.47 -4.29 -1.38
N THR A 7 -5.72 -5.38 -2.11
CA THR A 7 -4.65 -6.15 -2.75
C THR A 7 -3.87 -5.26 -3.73
N PRO A 8 -2.53 -5.20 -3.63
CA PRO A 8 -1.71 -4.26 -4.42
C PRO A 8 -1.52 -4.67 -5.89
N LEU A 9 -2.26 -5.66 -6.36
CA LEU A 9 -2.27 -6.11 -7.76
C LEU A 9 -3.65 -5.88 -8.37
N ASN A 10 -3.68 -5.52 -9.64
CA ASN A 10 -4.92 -5.40 -10.40
C ASN A 10 -5.34 -6.76 -10.98
N PHE A 11 -6.61 -7.10 -10.81
CA PHE A 11 -7.25 -8.29 -11.38
C PHE A 11 -8.44 -7.86 -12.25
N ALA A 12 -8.16 -7.08 -13.28
CA ALA A 12 -9.19 -6.63 -14.20
C ALA A 12 -9.85 -7.84 -14.91
N SER A 13 -11.11 -7.69 -15.25
CA SER A 13 -11.76 -8.65 -16.14
C SER A 13 -11.09 -8.59 -17.52
N PRO A 14 -10.78 -9.73 -18.17
CA PRO A 14 -10.14 -9.75 -19.49
C PRO A 14 -10.97 -9.09 -20.60
N ASN A 15 -12.23 -8.76 -20.32
CA ASN A 15 -13.17 -8.10 -21.25
C ASN A 15 -13.42 -6.62 -20.93
N ALA A 16 -12.64 -6.01 -20.04
CA ALA A 16 -12.72 -4.57 -19.84
C ALA A 16 -12.22 -3.89 -21.14
N SER A 17 -13.14 -3.41 -21.94
CA SER A 17 -12.90 -2.82 -23.27
C SER A 17 -12.48 -1.35 -23.20
N ASP A 18 -11.89 -0.90 -22.10
CA ASP A 18 -11.65 0.50 -21.80
C ASP A 18 -10.37 1.04 -22.44
N GLY A 19 -10.23 0.81 -23.73
CA GLY A 19 -9.16 1.41 -24.52
C GLY A 19 -7.83 0.65 -24.49
N LEU A 20 -6.78 1.30 -24.96
CA LEU A 20 -5.42 0.75 -24.98
C LEU A 20 -4.88 0.72 -23.54
N GLN A 21 -4.55 -0.46 -23.06
CA GLN A 21 -3.96 -0.64 -21.72
C GLN A 21 -2.66 0.14 -21.56
N SER A 22 -2.45 0.71 -20.40
CA SER A 22 -1.18 1.33 -20.04
C SER A 22 -0.03 0.34 -20.24
N ARG A 23 1.10 0.84 -20.72
CA ARG A 23 2.33 0.06 -20.88
C ARG A 23 3.12 -0.05 -19.58
N TYR A 24 2.64 0.54 -18.51
CA TYR A 24 3.34 0.47 -17.23
C TYR A 24 3.22 -0.92 -16.62
N VAL A 25 4.35 -1.53 -16.34
CA VAL A 25 4.44 -2.78 -15.56
C VAL A 25 4.79 -2.41 -14.12
N GLN A 26 3.92 -2.78 -13.18
CA GLN A 26 4.15 -2.54 -11.77
C GLN A 26 5.44 -3.20 -11.30
N VAL A 27 6.25 -2.47 -10.54
CA VAL A 27 7.55 -2.92 -10.05
C VAL A 27 7.48 -3.13 -8.55
N PHE A 28 8.12 -4.21 -8.07
CA PHE A 28 8.34 -4.48 -6.64
C PHE A 28 9.81 -4.79 -6.41
N ALA A 29 10.30 -4.48 -5.21
CA ALA A 29 11.57 -5.01 -4.72
C ALA A 29 11.37 -6.43 -4.19
N PRO A 30 12.42 -7.28 -4.15
CA PRO A 30 12.34 -8.61 -3.51
C PRO A 30 11.92 -8.55 -2.03
N THR A 31 12.20 -7.43 -1.37
CA THR A 31 11.85 -7.18 0.05
C THR A 31 10.42 -6.69 0.26
N ASP A 32 9.71 -6.29 -0.80
CA ASP A 32 8.33 -5.83 -0.68
C ASP A 32 7.39 -7.01 -0.36
N GLN A 33 6.37 -6.74 0.45
CA GLN A 33 5.38 -7.71 0.88
C GLN A 33 4.12 -7.58 0.03
N ILE A 34 3.99 -8.42 -0.99
CA ILE A 34 2.81 -8.43 -1.87
C ILE A 34 1.73 -9.28 -1.19
N MET A 35 0.89 -8.63 -0.39
CA MET A 35 -0.18 -9.31 0.33
C MET A 35 -1.44 -9.46 -0.53
N ILE A 36 -1.90 -10.69 -0.64
CA ILE A 36 -3.10 -11.07 -1.38
C ILE A 36 -4.16 -11.53 -0.38
N GLN A 37 -5.38 -11.01 -0.50
CA GLN A 37 -6.49 -11.43 0.34
C GLN A 37 -7.76 -11.72 -0.46
N VAL A 38 -8.43 -12.80 -0.09
CA VAL A 38 -9.74 -13.19 -0.64
C VAL A 38 -10.70 -13.39 0.52
N VAL A 39 -11.74 -12.57 0.57
CA VAL A 39 -12.82 -12.69 1.56
C VAL A 39 -13.87 -13.65 1.02
N ALA A 40 -14.29 -14.58 1.87
CA ALA A 40 -15.20 -15.66 1.51
C ALA A 40 -16.14 -16.01 2.67
N ALA A 41 -17.21 -16.72 2.39
CA ALA A 41 -18.04 -17.31 3.44
C ALA A 41 -17.24 -18.38 4.20
N THR A 42 -17.58 -18.58 5.48
CA THR A 42 -16.90 -19.58 6.32
C THR A 42 -16.99 -20.99 5.74
N ALA A 43 -18.08 -21.31 5.03
CA ALA A 43 -18.27 -22.61 4.37
C ALA A 43 -17.46 -22.79 3.07
N ASP A 44 -16.94 -21.71 2.47
CA ASP A 44 -16.23 -21.80 1.20
C ASP A 44 -14.86 -22.47 1.37
N SER A 45 -14.44 -23.23 0.37
CA SER A 45 -13.06 -23.74 0.28
C SER A 45 -12.11 -22.67 -0.26
N ALA A 46 -10.81 -22.80 0.01
CA ALA A 46 -9.79 -21.90 -0.50
C ALA A 46 -9.78 -21.89 -2.05
N PRO A 47 -9.69 -20.72 -2.69
CA PRO A 47 -9.60 -20.66 -4.15
C PRO A 47 -8.27 -21.24 -4.64
N THR A 48 -8.29 -21.93 -5.77
CA THR A 48 -7.04 -22.30 -6.44
C THR A 48 -6.36 -21.05 -6.92
N ALA A 49 -5.07 -20.90 -6.57
CA ALA A 49 -4.27 -19.78 -7.02
C ALA A 49 -2.86 -20.23 -7.41
N THR A 50 -2.37 -19.71 -8.52
CA THR A 50 -1.09 -20.13 -9.10
C THR A 50 -0.29 -18.89 -9.55
N LEU A 51 0.97 -18.85 -9.13
CA LEU A 51 1.94 -17.86 -9.61
C LEU A 51 2.61 -18.40 -10.88
N TYR A 52 2.67 -17.57 -11.89
CA TYR A 52 3.30 -17.87 -13.16
C TYR A 52 4.50 -16.93 -13.42
N ASN A 53 5.52 -17.46 -14.05
CA ASN A 53 6.48 -16.64 -14.76
C ASN A 53 5.79 -16.08 -16.02
N ALA A 54 5.63 -14.76 -16.10
CA ALA A 54 4.89 -14.12 -17.18
C ALA A 54 5.64 -14.17 -18.54
N ALA A 55 6.98 -14.26 -18.53
CA ALA A 55 7.77 -14.32 -19.75
C ALA A 55 7.68 -15.70 -20.42
N THR A 56 7.68 -16.79 -19.65
CA THR A 56 7.64 -18.16 -20.15
C THR A 56 6.25 -18.80 -20.09
N ASN A 57 5.32 -18.15 -19.38
CA ASN A 57 3.98 -18.66 -19.06
C ASN A 57 3.99 -20.02 -18.31
N THR A 58 5.06 -20.30 -17.57
CA THR A 58 5.21 -21.52 -16.77
C THR A 58 4.75 -21.29 -15.34
N ALA A 59 4.03 -22.25 -14.77
CA ALA A 59 3.66 -22.21 -13.37
C ALA A 59 4.92 -22.37 -12.49
N ILE A 60 5.07 -21.46 -11.54
CA ILE A 60 6.14 -21.49 -10.53
C ILE A 60 5.69 -22.27 -9.31
N GLY A 61 4.46 -22.04 -8.88
CA GLY A 61 3.89 -22.73 -7.73
C GLY A 61 2.44 -22.36 -7.49
N THR A 62 1.77 -23.23 -6.75
CA THR A 62 0.41 -22.98 -6.26
C THR A 62 0.48 -22.30 -4.90
N ILE A 63 -0.37 -21.33 -4.64
CA ILE A 63 -0.46 -20.65 -3.36
C ILE A 63 -0.96 -21.61 -2.29
N THR A 64 -0.26 -21.66 -1.18
CA THR A 64 -0.80 -22.19 0.08
C THR A 64 -1.44 -21.02 0.83
N TRP A 65 -2.75 -21.10 1.06
CA TRP A 65 -3.49 -20.07 1.74
C TRP A 65 -3.44 -20.24 3.25
N ASN A 66 -3.16 -19.16 3.95
CA ASN A 66 -3.50 -19.02 5.35
C ASN A 66 -4.96 -18.60 5.48
N THR A 67 -5.60 -18.96 6.57
CA THR A 67 -7.03 -18.70 6.80
C THR A 67 -7.23 -18.06 8.15
N TRP A 68 -8.01 -17.00 8.21
CA TRP A 68 -8.41 -16.34 9.45
C TRP A 68 -9.90 -16.04 9.43
N ALA A 69 -10.61 -16.33 10.52
CA ALA A 69 -12.04 -16.06 10.65
C ALA A 69 -12.24 -14.58 11.07
N ILE A 70 -12.91 -13.81 10.21
CA ILE A 70 -13.30 -12.42 10.53
C ILE A 70 -14.46 -12.45 11.55
N ASN A 71 -15.43 -13.32 11.31
CA ASN A 71 -16.59 -13.55 12.17
C ASN A 71 -17.14 -14.97 11.92
N THR A 72 -18.35 -15.29 12.46
CA THR A 72 -19.01 -16.60 12.29
C THR A 72 -19.31 -16.96 10.83
N ASP A 73 -19.57 -15.97 10.00
CA ASP A 73 -20.07 -16.14 8.63
C ASP A 73 -19.01 -15.88 7.56
N THR A 74 -17.94 -15.18 7.93
CA THR A 74 -16.93 -14.70 6.99
C THR A 74 -15.52 -15.02 7.45
N LYS A 75 -14.66 -15.42 6.50
CA LYS A 75 -13.24 -15.66 6.68
C LYS A 75 -12.44 -14.99 5.57
N VAL A 76 -11.18 -14.75 5.82
CA VAL A 76 -10.21 -14.31 4.83
C VAL A 76 -9.20 -15.42 4.56
N PHE A 77 -8.95 -15.69 3.29
CA PHE A 77 -7.79 -16.41 2.82
C PHE A 77 -6.72 -15.39 2.45
N PHE A 78 -5.53 -15.55 2.96
CA PHE A 78 -4.44 -14.60 2.70
C PHE A 78 -3.13 -15.30 2.40
N HIS A 79 -2.30 -14.63 1.62
CA HIS A 79 -0.95 -15.04 1.30
C HIS A 79 -0.10 -13.81 1.09
N VAL A 80 1.16 -13.85 1.55
CA VAL A 80 2.14 -12.78 1.34
C VAL A 80 3.29 -13.32 0.52
N TYR A 81 3.55 -12.72 -0.62
CA TYR A 81 4.77 -12.96 -1.36
C TYR A 81 5.85 -12.01 -0.88
N SER A 82 6.98 -12.57 -0.50
CA SER A 82 8.24 -11.86 -0.23
C SER A 82 9.40 -12.71 -0.73
N GLY A 83 10.54 -12.10 -1.01
CA GLY A 83 11.74 -12.83 -1.45
C GLY A 83 11.63 -13.46 -2.85
N LEU A 84 10.71 -13.01 -3.69
CA LEU A 84 10.68 -13.45 -5.08
C LEU A 84 11.95 -13.02 -5.80
N SER A 85 12.48 -13.91 -6.65
CA SER A 85 13.64 -13.62 -7.50
C SER A 85 13.29 -12.56 -8.55
N ASP A 86 14.32 -11.93 -9.13
CA ASP A 86 14.14 -10.99 -10.23
C ASP A 86 13.41 -11.67 -11.40
N GLY A 87 12.34 -11.06 -11.89
CA GLY A 87 11.54 -11.63 -12.97
C GLY A 87 10.20 -10.92 -13.21
N PHE A 88 9.49 -11.41 -14.22
CA PHE A 88 8.13 -10.99 -14.52
C PHE A 88 7.15 -12.07 -14.11
N TYR A 89 6.11 -11.66 -13.42
CA TYR A 89 5.14 -12.55 -12.80
C TYR A 89 3.71 -12.15 -13.13
N LYS A 90 2.82 -13.11 -13.08
CA LYS A 90 1.37 -12.91 -13.03
C LYS A 90 0.75 -13.94 -12.10
N LEU A 91 -0.33 -13.55 -11.46
CA LEU A 91 -1.03 -14.39 -10.50
C LEU A 91 -2.44 -14.70 -11.01
N THR A 92 -2.80 -15.98 -11.03
CA THR A 92 -4.17 -16.40 -11.31
C THR A 92 -4.83 -16.87 -10.03
N ILE A 93 -6.03 -16.37 -9.72
CA ILE A 93 -6.85 -16.77 -8.57
C ILE A 93 -8.23 -17.12 -9.11
N ALA A 94 -8.62 -18.39 -9.01
CA ALA A 94 -9.82 -18.93 -9.63
C ALA A 94 -9.87 -18.60 -11.15
N ASP A 95 -10.81 -17.75 -11.56
CA ASP A 95 -11.03 -17.31 -12.94
C ASP A 95 -10.38 -15.96 -13.26
N LYS A 96 -9.73 -15.32 -12.31
CA LYS A 96 -9.12 -14.00 -12.45
C LYS A 96 -7.61 -14.10 -12.58
N THR A 97 -7.05 -13.31 -13.49
CA THR A 97 -5.60 -13.20 -13.66
C THR A 97 -5.17 -11.75 -13.42
N SER A 98 -4.11 -11.57 -12.64
CA SER A 98 -3.55 -10.24 -12.41
C SER A 98 -2.87 -9.68 -13.65
N ASP A 99 -2.71 -8.37 -13.69
CA ASP A 99 -1.74 -7.73 -14.57
C ASP A 99 -0.34 -8.30 -14.30
N VAL A 100 0.52 -8.18 -15.30
CA VAL A 100 1.93 -8.56 -15.15
C VAL A 100 2.61 -7.57 -14.21
N PHE A 101 3.36 -8.09 -13.26
CA PHE A 101 4.23 -7.28 -12.39
C PHE A 101 5.68 -7.78 -12.47
N ARG A 102 6.61 -6.91 -12.17
CA ARG A 102 8.04 -7.20 -12.18
C ARG A 102 8.58 -7.14 -10.75
N VAL A 103 9.35 -8.14 -10.36
CA VAL A 103 10.21 -8.07 -9.17
C VAL A 103 11.63 -7.81 -9.65
N THR A 104 12.35 -6.90 -9.01
CA THR A 104 13.71 -6.54 -9.39
C THR A 104 14.52 -6.03 -8.21
N SER A 105 15.79 -6.41 -8.18
CA SER A 105 16.82 -5.90 -7.28
C SER A 105 17.62 -4.72 -7.89
N ASP A 106 17.30 -4.32 -9.12
CA ASP A 106 17.94 -3.18 -9.79
C ASP A 106 17.63 -1.87 -9.09
N THR A 107 18.61 -1.35 -8.37
CA THR A 107 18.50 -0.09 -7.60
C THR A 107 18.15 1.10 -8.49
N SER A 108 18.64 1.14 -9.74
CA SER A 108 18.36 2.25 -10.67
C SER A 108 16.88 2.33 -11.07
N LEU A 109 16.18 1.20 -11.07
CA LEU A 109 14.74 1.13 -11.30
C LEU A 109 13.97 1.43 -10.01
N LEU A 110 14.42 0.89 -8.88
CA LEU A 110 13.75 1.06 -7.58
C LEU A 110 13.82 2.51 -7.09
N GLU A 111 14.92 3.23 -7.32
CA GLU A 111 15.08 4.65 -6.98
C GLU A 111 14.08 5.58 -7.69
N ARG A 112 13.52 5.13 -8.82
CA ARG A 112 12.47 5.86 -9.55
C ARG A 112 11.06 5.56 -9.05
N THR A 113 10.96 4.73 -8.02
CA THR A 113 9.70 4.31 -7.42
C THR A 113 9.62 4.71 -5.96
N THR A 114 8.41 4.76 -5.45
CA THR A 114 8.11 5.04 -4.05
C THR A 114 7.33 3.87 -3.48
N LEU A 115 7.73 3.38 -2.33
CA LEU A 115 7.01 2.37 -1.58
C LEU A 115 5.95 3.04 -0.70
N LEU A 116 4.70 2.67 -0.91
CA LEU A 116 3.55 3.05 -0.08
C LEU A 116 3.15 1.84 0.76
N GLN A 117 3.21 1.98 2.08
CA GLN A 117 2.80 0.94 3.02
C GLN A 117 1.58 1.42 3.80
N TYR A 118 0.56 0.59 3.89
CA TYR A 118 -0.70 1.03 4.49
C TYR A 118 -1.42 -0.08 5.26
N ARG A 119 -2.10 0.32 6.32
CA ARG A 119 -3.02 -0.50 7.11
C ARG A 119 -3.98 0.35 7.94
N ASN A 120 -5.03 -0.26 8.45
CA ASN A 120 -5.84 0.33 9.53
C ASN A 120 -5.36 -0.14 10.91
N THR A 121 -5.81 0.57 11.94
CA THR A 121 -5.57 0.22 13.34
C THR A 121 -6.17 -1.13 13.70
N ASP A 122 -7.37 -1.39 13.15
CA ASP A 122 -8.14 -2.62 13.38
C ASP A 122 -8.96 -3.00 12.13
N ASN A 123 -9.77 -4.06 12.24
CA ASN A 123 -10.62 -4.57 11.16
C ASN A 123 -12.08 -4.08 11.25
N LYS A 124 -12.42 -3.16 12.19
CA LYS A 124 -13.82 -2.83 12.48
C LYS A 124 -14.51 -2.00 11.40
N GLN A 125 -13.73 -1.24 10.66
CA GLN A 125 -14.28 -0.29 9.68
C GLN A 125 -14.62 -0.94 8.34
N ARG A 126 -14.14 -2.17 8.09
CA ARG A 126 -14.26 -2.83 6.78
C ARG A 126 -14.43 -4.33 6.95
N ASP A 127 -15.26 -4.90 6.08
CA ASP A 127 -15.54 -6.35 5.97
C ASP A 127 -14.88 -6.99 4.73
N ASP A 128 -14.16 -6.19 3.92
CA ASP A 128 -13.56 -6.61 2.66
C ASP A 128 -12.02 -6.73 2.73
N VAL A 129 -11.45 -6.57 3.92
CA VAL A 129 -10.01 -6.67 4.18
C VAL A 129 -9.74 -6.97 5.66
N ALA A 130 -8.67 -7.70 5.95
CA ALA A 130 -8.15 -7.89 7.29
C ALA A 130 -6.74 -7.27 7.39
N PHE A 131 -6.58 -6.28 8.26
CA PHE A 131 -5.29 -5.65 8.54
C PHE A 131 -4.62 -6.21 9.79
N VAL A 132 -5.43 -6.74 10.72
CA VAL A 132 -4.95 -7.37 11.95
C VAL A 132 -5.46 -8.81 11.97
N ILE A 133 -4.53 -9.75 11.98
CA ILE A 133 -4.81 -11.19 11.95
C ILE A 133 -4.11 -11.81 13.17
N ASP A 134 -4.86 -12.50 14.02
CA ASP A 134 -4.34 -13.10 15.26
C ASP A 134 -3.54 -12.11 16.13
N SER A 135 -4.05 -10.86 16.23
CA SER A 135 -3.42 -9.74 16.93
C SER A 135 -2.12 -9.23 16.28
N VAL A 136 -1.73 -9.76 15.12
CA VAL A 136 -0.57 -9.30 14.35
C VAL A 136 -1.04 -8.30 13.30
N PRO A 137 -0.53 -7.06 13.29
CA PRO A 137 -0.82 -6.10 12.25
C PRO A 137 -0.01 -6.39 10.98
N TYR A 138 -0.69 -6.38 9.83
CA TYR A 138 -0.08 -6.56 8.51
C TYR A 138 -0.15 -5.27 7.71
N PHE A 139 0.94 -4.94 7.03
CA PHE A 139 0.99 -3.90 6.03
C PHE A 139 0.82 -4.47 4.62
N PHE A 140 0.19 -3.69 3.78
CA PHE A 140 0.17 -3.91 2.34
C PHE A 140 1.20 -2.98 1.71
N ASP A 141 2.03 -3.53 0.84
CA ASP A 141 3.05 -2.79 0.11
C ASP A 141 2.56 -2.49 -1.30
N PHE A 142 2.51 -1.23 -1.65
CA PHE A 142 2.15 -0.77 -2.99
C PHE A 142 3.25 0.14 -3.52
N ARG A 143 4.03 -0.37 -4.46
CA ARG A 143 5.12 0.40 -5.06
C ARG A 143 4.66 1.07 -6.33
N VAL A 144 4.94 2.37 -6.45
CA VAL A 144 4.45 3.23 -7.54
C VAL A 144 5.59 4.01 -8.17
N PRO A 145 5.54 4.32 -9.48
CA PRO A 145 6.51 5.22 -10.09
C PRO A 145 6.23 6.66 -9.69
N GLY A 146 7.25 7.40 -9.31
CA GLY A 146 7.14 8.78 -8.88
C GLY A 146 7.59 9.00 -7.45
N GLY A 147 7.18 10.13 -6.88
CA GLY A 147 7.58 10.54 -5.54
C GLY A 147 7.22 11.97 -5.23
N PHE A 148 7.80 12.51 -4.18
CA PHE A 148 7.62 13.91 -3.81
C PHE A 148 8.38 14.84 -4.77
N LYS A 149 7.74 15.95 -5.15
CA LYS A 149 8.38 16.99 -5.93
C LYS A 149 9.22 17.90 -5.01
N ASP A 150 10.42 18.24 -5.43
CA ASP A 150 11.31 19.12 -4.65
C ASP A 150 10.74 20.53 -4.43
N SER A 151 9.92 21.01 -5.37
CA SER A 151 9.28 22.33 -5.30
C SER A 151 7.91 22.34 -4.64
N GLY A 152 7.40 21.18 -4.22
CA GLY A 152 6.03 21.02 -3.72
C GLY A 152 5.88 21.13 -2.20
N TRP A 153 6.79 21.84 -1.52
CA TRP A 153 6.73 22.03 -0.07
C TRP A 153 5.82 23.18 0.31
N GLN A 154 4.97 22.96 1.29
CA GLN A 154 4.13 23.96 1.93
C GLN A 154 4.27 23.85 3.44
N PHE A 155 4.51 25.00 4.09
CA PHE A 155 4.63 25.07 5.54
C PHE A 155 3.46 25.87 6.08
N GLY A 156 2.71 25.30 6.99
CA GLY A 156 1.55 25.94 7.58
C GLY A 156 1.52 25.80 9.09
N VAL A 157 0.62 26.55 9.68
CA VAL A 157 0.30 26.49 11.10
C VAL A 157 -1.21 26.37 11.26
N ASP A 158 -1.65 25.36 12.01
CA ASP A 158 -3.00 25.30 12.53
C ASP A 158 -2.99 26.04 13.87
N ASN A 159 -3.70 27.16 13.97
CA ASN A 159 -3.76 27.93 15.20
C ASN A 159 -5.16 28.43 15.50
N GLU A 160 -5.41 28.68 16.77
CA GLU A 160 -6.61 29.34 17.26
C GLU A 160 -6.18 30.54 18.10
N GLN A 161 -6.74 31.71 17.76
CA GLN A 161 -6.41 32.99 18.40
C GLN A 161 -7.69 33.64 18.92
N PHE A 162 -7.58 34.26 20.09
CA PHE A 162 -8.61 35.06 20.67
C PHE A 162 -8.17 36.51 20.77
N THR A 163 -8.98 37.43 20.25
CA THR A 163 -8.72 38.87 20.38
C THR A 163 -9.53 39.44 21.55
N THR A 164 -8.82 40.00 22.50
CA THR A 164 -9.44 40.65 23.67
C THR A 164 -10.13 41.97 23.28
N GLN A 165 -10.98 42.49 24.17
CA GLN A 165 -11.62 43.79 23.94
C GLN A 165 -10.63 44.96 23.84
N TYR A 166 -9.37 44.80 24.29
CA TYR A 166 -8.29 45.77 24.18
C TYR A 166 -7.46 45.58 22.91
N GLN A 167 -7.94 44.76 21.99
CA GLN A 167 -7.24 44.41 20.72
C GLN A 167 -5.91 43.65 20.92
N ASP A 168 -5.73 43.07 22.10
CA ASP A 168 -4.63 42.16 22.33
C ASP A 168 -4.97 40.76 21.78
N VAL A 169 -4.00 40.13 21.08
CA VAL A 169 -4.19 38.83 20.48
C VAL A 169 -3.54 37.75 21.35
N VAL A 170 -4.36 36.86 21.89
CA VAL A 170 -3.91 35.72 22.68
C VAL A 170 -3.96 34.48 21.82
N GLU A 171 -2.84 33.81 21.64
CA GLU A 171 -2.76 32.52 20.95
C GLU A 171 -3.15 31.40 21.92
N LEU A 172 -4.24 30.73 21.63
CA LEU A 172 -4.77 29.63 22.46
C LEU A 172 -4.07 28.32 22.12
N TYR A 173 -3.74 28.13 20.85
CA TYR A 173 -3.16 26.92 20.34
C TYR A 173 -2.44 27.21 19.03
N ALA A 174 -1.28 26.57 18.82
CA ALA A 174 -0.56 26.59 17.54
C ALA A 174 0.12 25.23 17.31
N SER A 175 -0.03 24.71 16.10
CA SER A 175 0.68 23.50 15.67
C SER A 175 1.14 23.68 14.23
N TYR A 176 2.45 23.52 14.00
CA TYR A 176 2.99 23.58 12.66
C TYR A 176 2.74 22.27 11.90
N TYR A 177 2.63 22.39 10.59
CA TYR A 177 2.57 21.22 9.70
C TYR A 177 3.36 21.45 8.42
N THR A 178 3.75 20.34 7.79
CA THR A 178 4.42 20.33 6.48
C THR A 178 3.62 19.51 5.51
N GLU A 179 3.33 20.09 4.37
CA GLU A 179 2.69 19.40 3.25
C GLU A 179 3.66 19.26 2.08
N LYS A 180 3.54 18.15 1.37
CA LYS A 180 4.34 17.84 0.19
C LYS A 180 3.44 17.37 -0.94
N GLN A 181 3.76 17.78 -2.15
CA GLN A 181 3.08 17.30 -3.34
C GLN A 181 3.70 15.97 -3.77
N PHE A 182 2.90 14.92 -3.69
CA PHE A 182 3.24 13.59 -4.19
C PHE A 182 2.72 13.42 -5.61
N THR A 183 3.57 12.98 -6.53
CA THR A 183 3.20 12.74 -7.92
C THR A 183 3.46 11.29 -8.27
N MET A 184 2.45 10.62 -8.82
CA MET A 184 2.51 9.23 -9.27
C MET A 184 2.28 9.16 -10.78
N GLY A 185 3.13 8.42 -11.49
CA GLY A 185 3.00 8.22 -12.93
C GLY A 185 4.24 8.61 -13.72
N ASN A 186 5.03 9.56 -13.27
CA ASN A 186 6.24 10.04 -13.97
C ASN A 186 6.01 10.29 -15.46
N SER A 187 7.04 10.05 -16.31
CA SER A 187 6.99 10.27 -17.76
C SER A 187 6.26 9.16 -18.54
N ILE A 188 6.02 8.01 -17.92
CA ILE A 188 5.36 6.86 -18.58
C ILE A 188 3.85 6.90 -18.32
N GLY A 189 3.45 7.49 -17.19
CA GLY A 189 2.09 7.41 -16.68
C GLY A 189 1.75 6.04 -16.10
N VAL A 190 0.63 5.95 -15.43
CA VAL A 190 0.09 4.72 -14.82
C VAL A 190 -1.37 4.53 -15.19
N PRO A 191 -1.90 3.30 -15.15
CA PRO A 191 -3.33 3.07 -15.38
C PRO A 191 -4.18 3.70 -14.26
N VAL A 192 -5.43 3.97 -14.57
CA VAL A 192 -6.42 4.62 -13.68
C VAL A 192 -6.55 3.91 -12.32
N TRP A 193 -6.45 2.59 -12.28
CA TRP A 193 -6.58 1.83 -11.04
C TRP A 193 -5.51 2.18 -9.98
N PHE A 194 -4.34 2.71 -10.41
CA PHE A 194 -3.34 3.24 -9.48
C PHE A 194 -3.87 4.43 -8.69
N GLY A 195 -4.60 5.32 -9.36
CA GLY A 195 -5.26 6.47 -8.70
C GLY A 195 -6.36 6.03 -7.74
N GLU A 196 -7.18 5.04 -8.14
CA GLU A 196 -8.19 4.46 -7.27
C GLU A 196 -7.55 3.80 -6.04
N MET A 197 -6.42 3.10 -6.23
CA MET A 197 -5.68 2.49 -5.15
C MET A 197 -5.08 3.54 -4.23
N LEU A 198 -4.46 4.61 -4.78
CA LEU A 198 -3.95 5.73 -4.00
C LEU A 198 -5.07 6.37 -3.17
N ASN A 199 -6.21 6.63 -3.78
CA ASN A 199 -7.36 7.19 -3.07
C ASN A 199 -7.85 6.28 -1.93
N ARG A 200 -7.83 4.97 -2.15
CA ARG A 200 -8.26 3.96 -1.18
C ARG A 200 -7.28 3.82 -0.01
N LEU A 201 -5.99 3.68 -0.30
CA LEU A 201 -4.97 3.52 0.75
C LEU A 201 -4.86 4.76 1.64
N LEU A 202 -5.11 5.97 1.10
CA LEU A 202 -5.13 7.23 1.87
C LEU A 202 -6.35 7.35 2.80
N THR A 203 -7.25 6.39 2.82
CA THR A 203 -8.31 6.29 3.85
C THR A 203 -7.85 5.47 5.06
N CYS A 204 -6.69 4.83 5.00
CA CYS A 204 -6.15 4.05 6.09
C CYS A 204 -5.56 4.94 7.20
N ASN A 205 -5.58 4.42 8.43
CA ASN A 205 -5.05 5.14 9.60
C ASN A 205 -3.53 5.30 9.55
N TYR A 206 -2.85 4.33 8.96
CA TYR A 206 -1.38 4.30 8.85
C TYR A 206 -1.01 4.19 7.38
N VAL A 207 -0.39 5.25 6.87
CA VAL A 207 0.16 5.30 5.51
C VAL A 207 1.59 5.81 5.60
N TYR A 208 2.53 5.00 5.14
CA TYR A 208 3.95 5.32 5.09
C TYR A 208 4.38 5.48 3.65
N VAL A 209 5.15 6.51 3.39
CA VAL A 209 5.77 6.80 2.10
C VAL A 209 7.28 6.71 2.30
N ASN A 210 7.92 5.65 1.79
CA ASN A 210 9.33 5.34 2.03
C ASN A 210 9.71 5.37 3.53
N GLY A 211 8.84 4.80 4.39
CA GLY A 211 9.06 4.72 5.83
C GLY A 211 8.67 5.95 6.65
N GLU A 212 8.32 7.07 6.04
CA GLU A 212 7.79 8.26 6.71
C GLU A 212 6.26 8.27 6.69
N ARG A 213 5.63 8.61 7.81
CA ARG A 213 4.17 8.63 7.93
C ARG A 213 3.55 9.90 7.39
N TYR A 214 2.52 9.71 6.56
CA TYR A 214 1.74 10.77 5.94
C TYR A 214 0.25 10.52 6.09
N VAL A 215 -0.52 11.59 5.95
CA VAL A 215 -1.98 11.58 5.78
C VAL A 215 -2.35 12.46 4.60
N ARG A 216 -3.56 12.28 4.07
CA ARG A 216 -4.10 13.19 3.07
C ARG A 216 -4.25 14.59 3.67
N SER A 217 -3.83 15.63 2.94
CA SER A 217 -4.19 17.00 3.31
C SER A 217 -5.72 17.18 3.22
N SER A 218 -6.28 17.92 4.17
CA SER A 218 -7.74 18.06 4.36
C SER A 218 -8.49 18.60 3.14
N SER A 219 -7.81 19.37 2.29
CA SER A 219 -8.39 20.01 1.11
C SER A 219 -7.94 19.39 -0.22
N SER A 220 -7.12 18.33 -0.19
CA SER A 220 -6.57 17.77 -1.41
C SER A 220 -7.40 16.61 -1.95
N VAL A 221 -7.65 16.62 -3.25
CA VAL A 221 -8.17 15.49 -4.01
C VAL A 221 -7.12 15.09 -5.04
N PRO A 222 -7.03 13.80 -5.44
CA PRO A 222 -6.12 13.41 -6.51
C PRO A 222 -6.47 14.16 -7.79
N GLU A 223 -5.50 14.92 -8.28
CA GLU A 223 -5.61 15.57 -9.59
C GLU A 223 -5.14 14.59 -10.66
N LEU A 224 -5.92 14.45 -11.72
CA LEU A 224 -5.67 13.57 -12.84
C LEU A 224 -5.22 14.38 -14.05
N GLU A 225 -4.06 14.02 -14.59
CA GLU A 225 -3.58 14.54 -15.85
C GLU A 225 -3.39 13.40 -16.86
N THR A 226 -3.99 13.49 -18.02
CA THR A 226 -3.80 12.52 -19.12
C THR A 226 -2.47 12.80 -19.81
N LEU A 227 -1.56 11.84 -19.75
CA LEU A 227 -0.22 12.00 -20.32
C LEU A 227 -0.22 11.80 -21.85
N ILE A 228 -1.02 10.86 -22.33
CA ILE A 228 -1.13 10.53 -23.77
C ILE A 228 -2.60 10.33 -24.10
N GLU A 229 -3.11 11.11 -25.04
CA GLU A 229 -4.48 11.01 -25.50
C GLU A 229 -4.73 9.65 -26.15
N GLY A 230 -5.82 8.99 -25.78
CA GLY A 230 -6.21 7.67 -26.28
C GLY A 230 -5.44 6.48 -25.67
N LEU A 231 -4.48 6.71 -24.77
CA LEU A 231 -3.88 5.70 -23.92
C LEU A 231 -4.39 5.86 -22.50
N ASP A 232 -4.65 4.74 -21.82
CA ASP A 232 -5.00 4.70 -20.39
C ASP A 232 -3.72 4.92 -19.54
N SER A 233 -3.15 6.14 -19.65
CA SER A 233 -1.87 6.51 -19.05
C SER A 233 -1.99 7.90 -18.41
N PHE A 234 -1.96 7.93 -17.07
CA PHE A 234 -2.28 9.09 -16.27
C PHE A 234 -1.15 9.45 -15.31
N VAL A 235 -1.11 10.73 -14.95
CA VAL A 235 -0.31 11.23 -13.83
C VAL A 235 -1.27 11.70 -12.75
N PHE A 236 -1.07 11.22 -11.53
CA PHE A 236 -1.86 11.62 -10.37
C PHE A 236 -1.01 12.47 -9.44
N THR A 237 -1.57 13.57 -9.00
CA THR A 237 -0.93 14.47 -8.04
C THR A 237 -1.81 14.59 -6.79
N GLN A 238 -1.21 14.41 -5.63
CA GLN A 238 -1.89 14.43 -4.34
C GLN A 238 -1.05 15.19 -3.31
N THR A 239 -1.64 16.12 -2.60
CA THR A 239 -0.98 16.76 -1.46
C THR A 239 -1.10 15.89 -0.22
N LEU A 240 0.03 15.59 0.40
CA LEU A 240 0.14 14.78 1.61
C LEU A 240 0.74 15.63 2.74
N ARG A 241 0.17 15.49 3.92
CA ARG A 241 0.64 16.15 5.16
C ARG A 241 1.50 15.16 5.94
N LYS A 242 2.74 15.56 6.26
CA LYS A 242 3.65 14.76 7.08
C LYS A 242 3.18 14.77 8.53
N ILE A 243 3.13 13.60 9.16
CA ILE A 243 2.89 13.49 10.59
C ILE A 243 4.21 13.77 11.32
N THR A 244 4.24 14.81 12.14
CA THR A 244 5.43 15.25 12.88
C THR A 244 5.43 14.81 14.34
N ARG A 245 4.26 14.47 14.89
CA ARG A 245 4.11 13.93 16.25
C ARG A 245 3.60 12.52 16.14
N LEU A 246 4.47 11.57 16.39
CA LEU A 246 4.17 10.14 16.40
C LEU A 246 3.92 9.70 17.84
N ASP A 247 2.96 8.81 18.04
CA ASP A 247 2.86 8.06 19.27
C ASP A 247 3.98 7.01 19.29
N PRO A 248 4.97 7.10 20.20
CA PRO A 248 6.13 6.22 20.18
C PRO A 248 5.77 4.74 20.32
N GLU A 249 4.73 4.41 21.11
CA GLU A 249 4.30 3.04 21.34
C GLU A 249 3.65 2.46 20.08
N GLN A 250 2.75 3.21 19.44
CA GLN A 250 2.11 2.79 18.20
C GLN A 250 3.10 2.73 17.04
N GLU A 251 4.06 3.64 17.00
CA GLU A 251 5.08 3.65 15.96
C GLU A 251 6.06 2.47 16.12
N ALA A 252 6.43 2.13 17.32
CA ALA A 252 7.23 0.93 17.59
C ALA A 252 6.51 -0.34 17.13
N LEU A 253 5.21 -0.50 17.41
CA LEU A 253 4.39 -1.60 16.93
C LEU A 253 4.33 -1.63 15.39
N ASN A 254 4.20 -0.48 14.75
CA ASN A 254 4.17 -0.39 13.30
C ASN A 254 5.51 -0.80 12.67
N GLN A 255 6.63 -0.36 13.23
CA GLN A 255 7.96 -0.73 12.75
C GLN A 255 8.23 -2.22 12.91
N VAL A 256 7.76 -2.82 13.98
CA VAL A 256 7.82 -4.27 14.20
C VAL A 256 7.03 -5.02 13.13
N ALA A 257 5.82 -4.57 12.79
CA ALA A 257 4.99 -5.18 11.78
C ALA A 257 5.58 -5.09 10.36
N ILE A 258 6.26 -4.00 10.03
CA ILE A 258 6.92 -3.80 8.72
C ILE A 258 8.07 -4.79 8.50
N ARG A 259 8.69 -5.31 9.53
CA ARG A 259 9.93 -6.10 9.44
C ARG A 259 9.77 -7.62 9.43
N ARG A 260 8.54 -8.19 9.56
CA ARG A 260 8.46 -9.50 10.18
C ARG A 260 7.49 -10.51 9.60
N VAL A 261 7.49 -10.70 8.32
CA VAL A 261 6.98 -11.95 7.77
C VAL A 261 8.11 -12.60 7.00
N ASP A 262 8.67 -13.66 7.54
CA ASP A 262 9.56 -14.52 6.77
C ASP A 262 8.75 -15.35 5.76
N SER A 263 9.43 -16.10 4.92
CA SER A 263 8.80 -16.94 3.89
C SER A 263 7.92 -18.06 4.47
N THR A 264 7.94 -18.27 5.78
CA THR A 264 7.15 -19.30 6.49
C THR A 264 6.00 -18.71 7.29
N TYR A 265 5.84 -17.38 7.32
CA TYR A 265 4.87 -16.65 8.16
C TYR A 265 5.12 -16.75 9.67
N ASP A 266 6.25 -17.30 10.06
CA ASP A 266 6.66 -17.30 11.45
C ASP A 266 7.16 -15.91 11.82
N ARG A 267 6.67 -15.41 12.92
CA ARG A 267 7.10 -14.15 13.50
C ARG A 267 8.59 -14.28 13.88
N VAL A 268 9.45 -13.45 13.32
CA VAL A 268 10.90 -13.42 13.59
C VAL A 268 11.23 -13.04 15.04
N ASP A 269 10.22 -12.79 15.88
CA ASP A 269 10.34 -12.52 17.31
C ASP A 269 10.05 -13.74 18.21
N ASP A 270 9.99 -14.93 17.64
CA ASP A 270 9.93 -16.12 18.44
C ASP A 270 11.20 -16.23 19.30
N THR A 271 10.99 -16.39 20.59
CA THR A 271 11.94 -16.14 21.69
C THR A 271 13.21 -17.00 21.71
N GLU A 272 13.47 -17.78 20.69
CA GLU A 272 14.67 -18.60 20.57
C GLU A 272 15.83 -17.94 19.79
N ASN A 273 15.59 -16.84 19.08
CA ASN A 273 16.65 -16.09 18.42
C ASN A 273 16.76 -14.67 18.97
N SER A 274 17.55 -14.53 20.02
CA SER A 274 17.85 -13.28 20.75
C SER A 274 18.73 -12.29 19.98
N ASN A 275 18.62 -12.21 18.67
CA ASN A 275 19.27 -11.19 17.85
C ASN A 275 18.25 -10.20 17.30
N VAL A 276 17.46 -9.60 18.19
CA VAL A 276 16.77 -8.35 17.88
C VAL A 276 17.82 -7.26 17.83
N ILE A 277 18.19 -6.80 16.66
CA ILE A 277 18.94 -5.55 16.51
C ILE A 277 17.98 -4.44 16.87
N ILE A 278 17.99 -4.04 18.13
CA ILE A 278 17.41 -2.76 18.54
C ILE A 278 18.40 -1.73 18.00
N LEU A 279 18.03 -1.04 16.94
CA LEU A 279 18.69 0.21 16.59
C LEU A 279 18.22 1.23 17.63
N GLU A 280 19.04 1.41 18.68
CA GLU A 280 18.96 2.60 19.52
C GLU A 280 19.21 3.82 18.61
N LEU A 281 18.26 4.74 18.62
CA LEU A 281 18.38 6.07 18.01
C LEU A 281 19.23 6.97 18.91
#